data_17c726daabd2890f95fdce6abca6510f
#
_entry.id   17c726daabd2890f95fdce6abca6510f
#
_cell.length_a   1.000
_cell.length_b   1.000
_cell.length_c   1.000
_cell.angle_alpha   90.00
_cell.angle_beta   90.00
_cell.angle_gamma   90.00
#
_symmetry.space_group_name_H-M   'P 1'
#
loop_
_entity.id
_entity.type
_entity.pdbx_description
1 polymer ?
#
loop_
_entity_poly.entity_id
_entity_poly.type
_entity_poly.pdbx_seq_one_letter_code
_entity_poly.pdbx_strand_id
1 'polypeptide(L)'
;MPKSHVIIIGAGFTGVAIAHDLALRGCDITVIERGDICNGTSGRTHGLLHSGGRYAVKDKESAIECIQENTILRRIVPQVIEPNGGLFIALNESDLSYAEQFIESCQECGIPLDELTPQHALQLEPNINPKLLSAFVVPDGTFDPLRLALAFAATAKHNGARFRTFTEVEGLQIDGQGNVIGVNILDRTSNQRMGIRADVVVNATGAWAGQITSMASLDAPVTPTPGIMVAYDQRLVQRAVNRLNVPGDGDIVLPQRRMVVVGTTSFDAENVDYIPVVEEQTKLMLERGSELIPGIRNAKPRGIYMATRPLISGGSGRSIARTFKCYDHKQTHNIDGLVTITGGKATTLRLMAEKTADVVCAKLGISAPCITQDMPLLSYREYYAIPN
;
A
#
# COMPACT_ATOMS: atom_id res chain seq x y z
N MET A 1 -21.36 -24.44 15.16
CA MET A 1 -19.94 -24.70 15.52
C MET A 1 -19.34 -23.38 15.97
N PRO A 2 -18.38 -23.35 16.90
CA PRO A 2 -17.66 -22.12 17.20
C PRO A 2 -16.99 -21.59 15.93
N LYS A 3 -16.92 -20.26 15.80
CA LYS A 3 -16.21 -19.63 14.65
C LYS A 3 -14.72 -19.88 14.80
N SER A 4 -14.03 -20.15 13.69
CA SER A 4 -12.56 -20.24 13.68
C SER A 4 -11.96 -18.88 14.03
N HIS A 5 -11.00 -18.88 14.95
CA HIS A 5 -10.35 -17.67 15.43
C HIS A 5 -9.07 -17.42 14.63
N VAL A 6 -8.99 -16.26 13.98
CA VAL A 6 -7.82 -15.81 13.22
C VAL A 6 -7.22 -14.56 13.87
N ILE A 7 -5.93 -14.62 14.16
CA ILE A 7 -5.15 -13.44 14.57
C ILE A 7 -4.46 -12.85 13.37
N ILE A 8 -4.60 -11.54 13.16
CA ILE A 8 -3.90 -10.77 12.14
C ILE A 8 -2.92 -9.84 12.84
N ILE A 9 -1.64 -9.97 12.55
CA ILE A 9 -0.57 -9.11 13.09
C ILE A 9 -0.32 -7.96 12.11
N GLY A 10 -0.57 -6.74 12.57
CA GLY A 10 -0.44 -5.50 11.78
C GLY A 10 -1.78 -4.95 11.29
N ALA A 11 -2.02 -3.66 11.57
CA ALA A 11 -3.21 -2.91 11.13
C ALA A 11 -2.85 -1.86 10.05
N GLY A 12 -1.91 -2.18 9.17
CA GLY A 12 -1.69 -1.47 7.92
C GLY A 12 -2.79 -1.79 6.90
N PHE A 13 -2.68 -1.27 5.68
CA PHE A 13 -3.66 -1.50 4.61
C PHE A 13 -4.04 -2.96 4.42
N THR A 14 -3.04 -3.83 4.33
CA THR A 14 -3.26 -5.25 4.09
C THR A 14 -3.98 -5.92 5.27
N GLY A 15 -3.55 -5.64 6.51
CA GLY A 15 -4.14 -6.27 7.69
C GLY A 15 -5.59 -5.86 7.93
N VAL A 16 -5.95 -4.57 7.75
CA VAL A 16 -7.35 -4.12 7.90
C VAL A 16 -8.25 -4.66 6.77
N ALA A 17 -7.70 -4.82 5.57
CA ALA A 17 -8.46 -5.39 4.45
C ALA A 17 -8.67 -6.91 4.62
N ILE A 18 -7.66 -7.65 5.14
CA ILE A 18 -7.80 -9.08 5.49
C ILE A 18 -8.86 -9.25 6.60
N ALA A 19 -8.82 -8.38 7.63
CA ALA A 19 -9.80 -8.41 8.70
C ALA A 19 -11.23 -8.21 8.16
N HIS A 20 -11.41 -7.30 7.20
CA HIS A 20 -12.68 -7.07 6.54
C HIS A 20 -13.16 -8.30 5.76
N ASP A 21 -12.30 -8.89 4.91
CA ASP A 21 -12.64 -10.06 4.09
C ASP A 21 -13.00 -11.28 4.97
N LEU A 22 -12.12 -11.64 5.90
CA LEU A 22 -12.34 -12.81 6.77
C LEU A 22 -13.55 -12.64 7.70
N ALA A 23 -13.84 -11.42 8.18
CA ALA A 23 -15.04 -11.14 8.97
C ALA A 23 -16.32 -11.40 8.14
N LEU A 24 -16.34 -10.99 6.87
CA LEU A 24 -17.44 -11.27 5.94
C LEU A 24 -17.60 -12.78 5.65
N ARG A 25 -16.49 -13.54 5.65
CA ARG A 25 -16.53 -15.01 5.51
C ARG A 25 -16.84 -15.74 6.82
N GLY A 26 -17.14 -15.02 7.90
CA GLY A 26 -17.66 -15.57 9.15
C GLY A 26 -16.61 -15.99 10.17
N CYS A 27 -15.34 -15.63 10.00
CA CYS A 27 -14.29 -15.89 10.99
C CYS A 27 -14.45 -14.98 12.23
N ASP A 28 -13.91 -15.43 13.36
CA ASP A 28 -13.68 -14.62 14.56
C ASP A 28 -12.30 -13.95 14.45
N ILE A 29 -12.22 -12.63 14.37
CA ILE A 29 -11.01 -11.90 14.03
C ILE A 29 -10.49 -11.07 15.19
N THR A 30 -9.20 -11.20 15.48
CA THR A 30 -8.46 -10.28 16.33
C THR A 30 -7.28 -9.69 15.56
N VAL A 31 -7.29 -8.38 15.33
CA VAL A 31 -6.16 -7.65 14.76
C VAL A 31 -5.31 -7.10 15.89
N ILE A 32 -3.99 -7.33 15.82
CA ILE A 32 -3.01 -6.87 16.82
C ILE A 32 -2.07 -5.89 16.13
N GLU A 33 -1.98 -4.66 16.67
CA GLU A 33 -1.14 -3.60 16.12
C GLU A 33 -0.32 -2.94 17.25
N ARG A 34 1.00 -2.87 17.07
CA ARG A 34 1.91 -2.30 18.08
C ARG A 34 1.78 -0.81 18.29
N GLY A 35 1.26 -0.08 17.31
CA GLY A 35 0.93 1.34 17.36
C GLY A 35 -0.56 1.58 17.17
N ASP A 36 -0.91 2.62 16.43
CA ASP A 36 -2.28 2.90 16.01
C ASP A 36 -2.53 2.39 14.58
N ILE A 37 -3.79 2.37 14.15
CA ILE A 37 -4.18 1.99 12.79
C ILE A 37 -3.37 2.78 11.76
N CYS A 38 -2.83 2.07 10.76
CA CYS A 38 -2.08 2.69 9.66
C CYS A 38 -0.76 3.38 10.06
N ASN A 39 -0.18 3.06 11.21
CA ASN A 39 1.01 3.74 11.75
C ASN A 39 2.32 3.41 11.00
N GLY A 40 2.39 2.31 10.27
CA GLY A 40 3.56 1.87 9.51
C GLY A 40 3.68 2.52 8.12
N THR A 41 4.18 1.76 7.15
CA THR A 41 4.35 2.17 5.73
C THR A 41 3.07 2.72 5.12
N SER A 42 1.92 2.13 5.45
CA SER A 42 0.61 2.50 4.91
C SER A 42 0.24 3.97 5.18
N GLY A 43 0.48 4.48 6.39
CA GLY A 43 0.19 5.87 6.76
C GLY A 43 1.19 6.88 6.20
N ARG A 44 2.28 6.40 5.63
CA ARG A 44 3.38 7.21 5.09
C ARG A 44 3.49 7.12 3.58
N THR A 45 2.45 6.62 2.89
CA THR A 45 2.39 6.64 1.42
C THR A 45 1.99 8.02 0.91
N HIS A 46 2.38 8.35 -0.31
CA HIS A 46 1.92 9.58 -0.97
C HIS A 46 0.43 9.57 -1.32
N GLY A 47 -0.24 8.42 -1.26
CA GLY A 47 -1.68 8.32 -1.51
C GLY A 47 -2.10 8.29 -2.98
N LEU A 48 -1.25 7.84 -3.89
CA LEU A 48 -1.62 7.63 -5.28
C LEU A 48 -2.46 6.35 -5.44
N LEU A 49 -3.66 6.51 -5.99
CA LEU A 49 -4.47 5.44 -6.51
C LEU A 49 -4.05 5.19 -7.97
N HIS A 50 -3.17 4.22 -8.16
CA HIS A 50 -2.58 3.93 -9.46
C HIS A 50 -3.60 3.39 -10.47
N SER A 51 -3.58 3.92 -11.68
CA SER A 51 -4.21 3.30 -12.87
C SER A 51 -3.43 2.09 -13.39
N GLY A 52 -2.16 1.96 -13.01
CA GLY A 52 -1.24 0.98 -13.56
C GLY A 52 -0.26 1.54 -14.59
N GLY A 53 -0.50 2.72 -15.17
CA GLY A 53 0.36 3.29 -16.23
C GLY A 53 1.85 3.30 -15.90
N ARG A 54 2.20 3.61 -14.64
CA ARG A 54 3.60 3.60 -14.19
C ARG A 54 4.27 2.21 -14.28
N TYR A 55 3.51 1.14 -14.33
CA TYR A 55 4.01 -0.26 -14.34
C TYR A 55 3.87 -0.91 -15.72
N ALA A 56 3.03 -0.40 -16.60
CA ALA A 56 2.58 -1.03 -17.83
C ALA A 56 3.72 -1.59 -18.69
N VAL A 57 4.82 -0.85 -18.83
CA VAL A 57 5.96 -1.24 -19.67
C VAL A 57 6.81 -2.36 -19.05
N LYS A 58 7.03 -2.34 -17.73
CA LYS A 58 8.01 -3.22 -17.08
C LYS A 58 7.39 -4.36 -16.25
N ASP A 59 6.15 -4.18 -15.81
CA ASP A 59 5.48 -5.08 -14.86
C ASP A 59 3.98 -5.09 -15.18
N LYS A 60 3.61 -5.75 -16.29
CA LYS A 60 2.25 -5.80 -16.80
C LYS A 60 1.26 -6.42 -15.80
N GLU A 61 1.68 -7.43 -15.04
CA GLU A 61 0.86 -8.03 -14.00
C GLU A 61 0.45 -6.99 -12.95
N SER A 62 1.43 -6.25 -12.43
CA SER A 62 1.17 -5.14 -11.50
C SER A 62 0.32 -4.02 -12.10
N ALA A 63 0.42 -3.77 -13.40
CA ALA A 63 -0.36 -2.76 -14.09
C ALA A 63 -1.85 -3.18 -14.18
N ILE A 64 -2.10 -4.43 -14.58
CA ILE A 64 -3.46 -5.00 -14.66
C ILE A 64 -4.12 -5.05 -13.27
N GLU A 65 -3.40 -5.54 -12.25
CA GLU A 65 -3.89 -5.51 -10.87
C GLU A 65 -4.30 -4.09 -10.44
N CYS A 66 -3.47 -3.08 -10.77
CA CYS A 66 -3.74 -1.70 -10.40
C CYS A 66 -5.00 -1.15 -11.04
N ILE A 67 -5.21 -1.33 -12.36
CA ILE A 67 -6.40 -0.77 -13.02
C ILE A 67 -7.69 -1.44 -12.54
N GLN A 68 -7.65 -2.75 -12.28
CA GLN A 68 -8.78 -3.49 -11.74
C GLN A 68 -9.13 -3.00 -10.33
N GLU A 69 -8.16 -2.93 -9.43
CA GLU A 69 -8.37 -2.51 -8.05
C GLU A 69 -8.67 -1.02 -7.92
N ASN A 70 -8.11 -0.17 -8.78
CA ASN A 70 -8.49 1.25 -8.88
C ASN A 70 -10.00 1.39 -9.15
N THR A 71 -10.51 0.64 -10.12
CA THR A 71 -11.92 0.65 -10.48
C THR A 71 -12.81 0.16 -9.32
N ILE A 72 -12.40 -0.92 -8.65
CA ILE A 72 -13.12 -1.48 -7.51
C ILE A 72 -13.14 -0.48 -6.34
N LEU A 73 -11.97 0.06 -5.94
CA LEU A 73 -11.86 0.98 -4.82
C LEU A 73 -12.69 2.25 -5.02
N ARG A 74 -12.72 2.81 -6.24
CA ARG A 74 -13.60 3.95 -6.59
C ARG A 74 -15.07 3.65 -6.35
N ARG A 75 -15.49 2.40 -6.53
CA ARG A 75 -16.87 1.96 -6.33
C ARG A 75 -17.19 1.72 -4.86
N ILE A 76 -16.31 1.03 -4.14
CA ILE A 76 -16.60 0.58 -2.77
C ILE A 76 -16.26 1.61 -1.69
N VAL A 77 -15.37 2.58 -1.96
CA VAL A 77 -14.92 3.58 -0.96
C VAL A 77 -14.73 4.99 -1.54
N PRO A 78 -15.71 5.52 -2.32
CA PRO A 78 -15.56 6.81 -3.02
C PRO A 78 -15.32 7.98 -2.07
N GLN A 79 -15.77 7.91 -0.81
CA GLN A 79 -15.69 8.98 0.18
C GLN A 79 -14.27 9.32 0.65
N VAL A 80 -13.27 8.51 0.31
CA VAL A 80 -11.85 8.77 0.67
C VAL A 80 -10.96 8.98 -0.55
N ILE A 81 -11.53 8.91 -1.76
CA ILE A 81 -10.83 9.03 -3.04
C ILE A 81 -11.16 10.36 -3.70
N GLU A 82 -10.15 11.08 -4.16
CA GLU A 82 -10.31 12.18 -5.13
C GLU A 82 -10.09 11.58 -6.54
N PRO A 83 -11.14 11.50 -7.39
CA PRO A 83 -11.02 10.94 -8.74
C PRO A 83 -10.46 11.98 -9.71
N ASN A 84 -9.35 12.57 -9.36
CA ASN A 84 -8.77 13.74 -9.99
C ASN A 84 -7.94 13.43 -11.26
N GLY A 85 -7.72 12.15 -11.58
CA GLY A 85 -6.96 11.74 -12.75
C GLY A 85 -5.45 11.87 -12.59
N GLY A 86 -4.73 11.44 -13.60
CA GLY A 86 -3.27 11.55 -13.70
C GLY A 86 -2.83 12.01 -15.07
N LEU A 87 -1.68 12.67 -15.11
CA LEU A 87 -0.96 13.05 -16.33
C LEU A 87 0.41 12.38 -16.33
N PHE A 88 0.80 11.82 -17.47
CA PHE A 88 2.18 11.49 -17.79
C PHE A 88 2.67 12.53 -18.80
N ILE A 89 3.74 13.28 -18.45
CA ILE A 89 4.25 14.38 -19.29
C ILE A 89 5.66 14.10 -19.80
N ALA A 90 5.89 14.33 -21.09
CA ALA A 90 7.21 14.29 -21.72
C ALA A 90 7.84 15.69 -21.68
N LEU A 91 9.06 15.81 -21.16
CA LEU A 91 9.79 17.09 -21.02
C LEU A 91 10.96 17.23 -22.00
N ASN A 92 11.37 16.14 -22.63
CA ASN A 92 12.47 16.09 -23.57
C ASN A 92 12.29 14.94 -24.58
N GLU A 93 13.18 14.86 -25.58
CA GLU A 93 13.12 13.84 -26.64
C GLU A 93 13.24 12.40 -26.10
N SER A 94 13.98 12.17 -25.03
CA SER A 94 14.10 10.86 -24.40
C SER A 94 12.77 10.42 -23.76
N ASP A 95 12.06 11.36 -23.13
CA ASP A 95 10.73 11.09 -22.57
C ASP A 95 9.74 10.83 -23.72
N LEU A 96 9.83 11.59 -24.81
CA LEU A 96 8.97 11.42 -25.98
C LEU A 96 9.20 10.07 -26.68
N SER A 97 10.45 9.62 -26.79
CA SER A 97 10.76 8.30 -27.37
C SER A 97 10.21 7.11 -26.57
N TYR A 98 9.86 7.33 -25.30
CA TYR A 98 9.22 6.32 -24.45
C TYR A 98 7.70 6.22 -24.69
N ALA A 99 7.10 7.21 -25.37
CA ALA A 99 5.64 7.33 -25.53
C ALA A 99 5.01 6.15 -26.28
N GLU A 100 5.61 5.71 -27.40
CA GLU A 100 5.06 4.60 -28.20
C GLU A 100 4.94 3.33 -27.35
N GLN A 101 6.02 2.93 -26.69
CA GLN A 101 6.02 1.75 -25.81
C GLN A 101 5.06 1.90 -24.65
N PHE A 102 4.91 3.10 -24.09
CA PHE A 102 3.97 3.39 -23.01
C PHE A 102 2.52 3.22 -23.47
N ILE A 103 2.15 3.75 -24.64
CA ILE A 103 0.81 3.65 -25.23
C ILE A 103 0.45 2.19 -25.46
N GLU A 104 1.30 1.44 -26.18
CA GLU A 104 1.08 0.03 -26.46
C GLU A 104 0.90 -0.79 -25.16
N SER A 105 1.80 -0.58 -24.20
CA SER A 105 1.74 -1.30 -22.92
C SER A 105 0.50 -0.96 -22.10
N CYS A 106 0.03 0.30 -22.09
CA CYS A 106 -1.20 0.68 -21.44
C CYS A 106 -2.42 0.01 -22.10
N GLN A 107 -2.47 -0.02 -23.43
CA GLN A 107 -3.54 -0.70 -24.18
C GLN A 107 -3.58 -2.20 -23.88
N GLU A 108 -2.44 -2.89 -23.90
CA GLU A 108 -2.32 -4.31 -23.56
C GLU A 108 -2.77 -4.62 -22.12
N CYS A 109 -2.54 -3.68 -21.19
CA CYS A 109 -2.96 -3.81 -19.80
C CYS A 109 -4.41 -3.37 -19.54
N GLY A 110 -5.14 -2.90 -20.57
CA GLY A 110 -6.52 -2.40 -20.43
C GLY A 110 -6.62 -1.08 -19.66
N ILE A 111 -5.57 -0.26 -19.68
CA ILE A 111 -5.54 1.05 -19.02
C ILE A 111 -6.04 2.10 -20.00
N PRO A 112 -7.17 2.80 -19.71
CA PRO A 112 -7.62 3.92 -20.52
C PRO A 112 -6.56 5.03 -20.59
N LEU A 113 -6.32 5.51 -21.80
CA LEU A 113 -5.28 6.50 -22.07
C LEU A 113 -5.76 7.44 -23.18
N ASP A 114 -5.65 8.77 -22.93
CA ASP A 114 -5.91 9.81 -23.92
C ASP A 114 -4.68 10.70 -24.09
N GLU A 115 -4.23 10.90 -25.33
CA GLU A 115 -3.14 11.82 -25.64
C GLU A 115 -3.67 13.26 -25.70
N LEU A 116 -2.90 14.19 -25.13
CA LEU A 116 -3.20 15.61 -25.12
C LEU A 116 -2.11 16.41 -25.84
N THR A 117 -2.53 17.44 -26.56
CA THR A 117 -1.60 18.48 -26.99
C THR A 117 -1.04 19.22 -25.77
N PRO A 118 0.18 19.82 -25.86
CA PRO A 118 0.74 20.62 -24.78
C PRO A 118 -0.21 21.73 -24.29
N GLN A 119 -0.93 22.38 -25.20
CA GLN A 119 -1.91 23.41 -24.85
C GLN A 119 -3.06 22.87 -24.01
N HIS A 120 -3.63 21.73 -24.38
CA HIS A 120 -4.72 21.11 -23.60
C HIS A 120 -4.21 20.63 -22.24
N ALA A 121 -3.00 20.09 -22.16
CA ALA A 121 -2.40 19.70 -20.89
C ALA A 121 -2.22 20.88 -19.94
N LEU A 122 -1.75 22.05 -20.45
CA LEU A 122 -1.61 23.29 -19.68
C LEU A 122 -2.96 23.92 -19.30
N GLN A 123 -4.01 23.73 -20.09
CA GLN A 123 -5.36 24.13 -19.70
C GLN A 123 -5.92 23.29 -18.56
N LEU A 124 -5.66 21.97 -18.58
CA LEU A 124 -6.08 21.05 -17.53
C LEU A 124 -5.29 21.22 -16.23
N GLU A 125 -3.99 21.51 -16.34
CA GLU A 125 -3.07 21.64 -15.21
C GLU A 125 -2.08 22.79 -15.47
N PRO A 126 -2.48 24.04 -15.15
CA PRO A 126 -1.73 25.24 -15.55
C PRO A 126 -0.32 25.36 -14.95
N ASN A 127 -0.03 24.64 -13.88
CA ASN A 127 1.24 24.73 -13.16
C ASN A 127 2.28 23.69 -13.59
N ILE A 128 1.95 22.79 -14.54
CA ILE A 128 2.97 21.86 -15.10
C ILE A 128 4.00 22.64 -15.91
N ASN A 129 5.14 22.01 -16.15
CA ASN A 129 6.22 22.64 -16.90
C ASN A 129 5.74 23.04 -18.32
N PRO A 130 5.77 24.34 -18.68
CA PRO A 130 5.28 24.81 -19.97
C PRO A 130 6.13 24.34 -21.18
N LYS A 131 7.29 23.74 -20.94
CA LYS A 131 8.16 23.16 -21.97
C LYS A 131 7.82 21.70 -22.30
N LEU A 132 6.68 21.16 -21.78
CA LEU A 132 6.29 19.80 -22.11
C LEU A 132 6.10 19.61 -23.62
N LEU A 133 6.48 18.45 -24.14
CA LEU A 133 6.38 18.07 -25.54
C LEU A 133 5.10 17.29 -25.85
N SER A 134 4.63 16.47 -24.90
CA SER A 134 3.40 15.69 -24.99
C SER A 134 2.90 15.34 -23.60
N ALA A 135 1.61 14.98 -23.48
CA ALA A 135 1.02 14.51 -22.27
C ALA A 135 -0.03 13.42 -22.53
N PHE A 136 -0.22 12.54 -21.55
CA PHE A 136 -1.19 11.44 -21.58
C PHE A 136 -2.02 11.46 -20.30
N VAL A 137 -3.34 11.41 -20.44
CA VAL A 137 -4.28 11.28 -19.32
C VAL A 137 -4.51 9.82 -19.02
N VAL A 138 -4.47 9.47 -17.73
CA VAL A 138 -4.80 8.13 -17.24
C VAL A 138 -5.76 8.25 -16.05
N PRO A 139 -6.53 7.17 -15.71
CA PRO A 139 -7.47 7.20 -14.58
C PRO A 139 -6.76 7.00 -13.23
N ASP A 140 -5.64 7.67 -12.98
CA ASP A 140 -5.08 7.77 -11.63
C ASP A 140 -6.04 8.51 -10.70
N GLY A 141 -5.80 8.45 -9.42
CA GLY A 141 -6.52 9.24 -8.42
C GLY A 141 -5.66 9.41 -7.18
N THR A 142 -6.16 10.14 -6.20
CA THR A 142 -5.52 10.21 -4.90
C THR A 142 -6.48 9.79 -3.81
N PHE A 143 -5.94 9.27 -2.71
CA PHE A 143 -6.73 8.89 -1.54
C PHE A 143 -6.04 9.37 -0.24
N ASP A 144 -6.84 9.54 0.80
CA ASP A 144 -6.34 9.79 2.16
C ASP A 144 -5.96 8.45 2.81
N PRO A 145 -4.67 8.21 3.10
CA PRO A 145 -4.21 6.91 3.61
C PRO A 145 -4.89 6.48 4.90
N LEU A 146 -4.98 7.38 5.89
CA LEU A 146 -5.57 7.05 7.17
C LEU A 146 -7.07 6.76 7.03
N ARG A 147 -7.79 7.59 6.28
CA ARG A 147 -9.23 7.38 6.07
C ARG A 147 -9.54 6.10 5.32
N LEU A 148 -8.68 5.72 4.36
CA LEU A 148 -8.83 4.44 3.64
C LEU A 148 -8.68 3.25 4.61
N ALA A 149 -7.62 3.23 5.42
CA ALA A 149 -7.42 2.17 6.42
C ALA A 149 -8.57 2.11 7.44
N LEU A 150 -9.00 3.27 7.94
CA LEU A 150 -10.11 3.36 8.90
C LEU A 150 -11.46 2.92 8.31
N ALA A 151 -11.70 3.13 7.01
CA ALA A 151 -12.93 2.65 6.36
C ALA A 151 -12.97 1.11 6.31
N PHE A 152 -11.87 0.45 5.96
CA PHE A 152 -11.74 -1.00 6.03
C PHE A 152 -11.87 -1.50 7.47
N ALA A 153 -11.18 -0.88 8.43
CA ALA A 153 -11.23 -1.26 9.83
C ALA A 153 -12.63 -1.07 10.44
N ALA A 154 -13.34 0.03 10.12
CA ALA A 154 -14.72 0.27 10.54
C ALA A 154 -15.65 -0.83 10.04
N THR A 155 -15.52 -1.20 8.74
CA THR A 155 -16.37 -2.23 8.16
C THR A 155 -16.04 -3.61 8.74
N ALA A 156 -14.76 -3.90 9.01
CA ALA A 156 -14.36 -5.12 9.70
C ALA A 156 -14.94 -5.20 11.13
N LYS A 157 -14.88 -4.10 11.92
CA LYS A 157 -15.49 -4.02 13.25
C LYS A 157 -17.00 -4.21 13.21
N HIS A 158 -17.67 -3.59 12.25
CA HIS A 158 -19.12 -3.77 12.06
C HIS A 158 -19.49 -5.25 11.84
N ASN A 159 -18.60 -6.01 11.20
CA ASN A 159 -18.75 -7.45 10.98
C ASN A 159 -18.12 -8.32 12.09
N GLY A 160 -17.77 -7.74 13.24
CA GLY A 160 -17.34 -8.43 14.44
C GLY A 160 -15.84 -8.59 14.64
N ALA A 161 -14.99 -7.99 13.81
CA ALA A 161 -13.55 -8.00 14.06
C ALA A 161 -13.17 -7.08 15.23
N ARG A 162 -12.25 -7.54 16.07
CA ARG A 162 -11.71 -6.79 17.22
C ARG A 162 -10.33 -6.25 16.90
N PHE A 163 -10.04 -5.02 17.33
CA PHE A 163 -8.75 -4.36 17.13
C PHE A 163 -8.08 -4.09 18.47
N ARG A 164 -6.88 -4.63 18.66
CA ARG A 164 -5.99 -4.35 19.80
C ARG A 164 -4.83 -3.48 19.28
N THR A 165 -5.03 -2.17 19.34
CA THR A 165 -3.97 -1.19 19.08
C THR A 165 -3.06 -1.06 20.30
N PHE A 166 -1.88 -0.46 20.13
CA PHE A 166 -0.83 -0.35 21.14
C PHE A 166 -0.51 -1.69 21.83
N THR A 167 -0.62 -2.76 21.04
CA THR A 167 -0.37 -4.14 21.49
C THR A 167 0.66 -4.77 20.58
N GLU A 168 1.78 -5.21 21.15
CA GLU A 168 2.91 -5.79 20.41
C GLU A 168 2.92 -7.30 20.52
N VAL A 169 3.18 -7.99 19.41
CA VAL A 169 3.48 -9.42 19.43
C VAL A 169 4.95 -9.60 19.76
N GLU A 170 5.24 -10.20 20.92
CA GLU A 170 6.58 -10.50 21.40
C GLU A 170 7.05 -11.92 21.04
N GLY A 171 6.15 -12.81 20.64
CA GLY A 171 6.47 -14.18 20.27
C GLY A 171 5.30 -14.95 19.70
N LEU A 172 5.58 -16.02 18.98
CA LEU A 172 4.61 -17.00 18.52
C LEU A 172 4.48 -18.12 19.56
N GLN A 173 3.26 -18.61 19.78
CA GLN A 173 3.03 -19.85 20.54
C GLN A 173 3.14 -21.03 19.58
N ILE A 174 4.06 -21.94 19.88
CA ILE A 174 4.37 -23.11 19.04
C ILE A 174 4.03 -24.37 19.83
N ASP A 175 3.34 -25.31 19.19
CA ASP A 175 3.02 -26.61 19.80
C ASP A 175 4.21 -27.60 19.75
N GLY A 176 4.04 -28.77 20.34
CA GLY A 176 5.07 -29.83 20.35
C GLY A 176 5.37 -30.43 18.97
N GLN A 177 4.61 -30.07 17.93
CA GLN A 177 4.82 -30.50 16.53
C GLN A 177 5.46 -29.39 15.66
N GLY A 178 5.70 -28.19 16.26
CA GLY A 178 6.29 -27.05 15.56
C GLY A 178 5.25 -26.17 14.85
N ASN A 179 3.94 -26.36 15.07
CA ASN A 179 2.90 -25.53 14.46
C ASN A 179 2.62 -24.30 15.31
N VAL A 180 2.23 -23.19 14.64
CA VAL A 180 1.84 -21.96 15.30
C VAL A 180 0.37 -22.07 15.74
N ILE A 181 0.13 -21.89 17.05
CA ILE A 181 -1.19 -22.04 17.69
C ILE A 181 -1.66 -20.77 18.39
N GLY A 182 -0.96 -19.64 18.21
CA GLY A 182 -1.29 -18.36 18.82
C GLY A 182 -0.09 -17.44 18.93
N VAL A 183 -0.25 -16.39 19.72
CA VAL A 183 0.76 -15.36 19.95
C VAL A 183 0.89 -15.00 21.43
N ASN A 184 2.08 -14.54 21.83
CA ASN A 184 2.32 -13.83 23.09
C ASN A 184 2.39 -12.35 22.81
N ILE A 185 1.64 -11.56 23.56
CA ILE A 185 1.49 -10.12 23.36
C ILE A 185 1.86 -9.32 24.60
N LEU A 186 2.32 -8.09 24.35
CA LEU A 186 2.49 -7.03 25.34
C LEU A 186 1.50 -5.90 25.03
N ASP A 187 0.58 -5.64 25.96
CA ASP A 187 -0.19 -4.40 25.94
C ASP A 187 0.73 -3.25 26.40
N ARG A 188 1.07 -2.35 25.47
CA ARG A 188 2.00 -1.24 25.71
C ARG A 188 1.42 -0.14 26.58
N THR A 189 0.11 -0.11 26.79
CA THR A 189 -0.55 0.87 27.64
C THR A 189 -0.57 0.45 29.10
N SER A 190 -0.82 -0.83 29.36
CA SER A 190 -0.89 -1.41 30.70
C SER A 190 0.38 -2.15 31.12
N ASN A 191 1.31 -2.39 30.17
CA ASN A 191 2.51 -3.23 30.34
C ASN A 191 2.18 -4.69 30.74
N GLN A 192 0.99 -5.16 30.41
CA GLN A 192 0.56 -6.53 30.69
C GLN A 192 0.91 -7.46 29.54
N ARG A 193 1.38 -8.67 29.89
CA ARG A 193 1.64 -9.75 28.95
C ARG A 193 0.58 -10.82 29.03
N MET A 194 0.15 -11.32 27.90
CA MET A 194 -0.77 -12.45 27.82
C MET A 194 -0.57 -13.27 26.55
N GLY A 195 -0.99 -14.54 26.61
CA GLY A 195 -1.08 -15.39 25.42
C GLY A 195 -2.49 -15.38 24.84
N ILE A 196 -2.60 -15.38 23.52
CA ILE A 196 -3.86 -15.54 22.79
C ILE A 196 -3.71 -16.70 21.83
N ARG A 197 -4.61 -17.69 21.91
CA ARG A 197 -4.65 -18.82 20.97
C ARG A 197 -5.45 -18.46 19.72
N ALA A 198 -5.09 -19.06 18.60
CA ALA A 198 -5.78 -18.93 17.34
C ALA A 198 -5.61 -20.22 16.50
N ASP A 199 -6.56 -20.43 15.58
CA ASP A 199 -6.48 -21.50 14.59
C ASP A 199 -5.49 -21.15 13.46
N VAL A 200 -5.39 -19.85 13.10
CA VAL A 200 -4.40 -19.32 12.14
C VAL A 200 -3.92 -17.95 12.60
N VAL A 201 -2.62 -17.72 12.46
CA VAL A 201 -1.96 -16.42 12.63
C VAL A 201 -1.54 -15.91 11.25
N VAL A 202 -1.98 -14.70 10.89
CA VAL A 202 -1.62 -14.01 9.65
C VAL A 202 -0.63 -12.91 9.96
N ASN A 203 0.57 -13.02 9.41
CA ASN A 203 1.58 -11.97 9.45
C ASN A 203 1.34 -10.98 8.29
N ALA A 204 0.78 -9.80 8.61
CA ALA A 204 0.53 -8.69 7.69
C ALA A 204 1.34 -7.44 8.09
N THR A 205 2.52 -7.62 8.66
CA THR A 205 3.34 -6.55 9.23
C THR A 205 4.18 -5.78 8.20
N GLY A 206 4.02 -6.09 6.90
CA GLY A 206 4.68 -5.36 5.81
C GLY A 206 6.21 -5.42 5.91
N ALA A 207 6.88 -4.28 6.03
CA ALA A 207 8.35 -4.21 6.10
C ALA A 207 8.94 -4.94 7.33
N TRP A 208 8.14 -5.20 8.34
CA TRP A 208 8.52 -5.94 9.56
C TRP A 208 8.19 -7.43 9.50
N ALA A 209 7.78 -7.96 8.33
CA ALA A 209 7.39 -9.36 8.21
C ALA A 209 8.49 -10.34 8.66
N GLY A 210 9.75 -10.00 8.41
CA GLY A 210 10.89 -10.78 8.86
C GLY A 210 11.04 -10.89 10.38
N GLN A 211 10.59 -9.89 11.14
CA GLN A 211 10.62 -9.96 12.61
C GLN A 211 9.65 -11.03 13.14
N ILE A 212 8.48 -11.19 12.49
CA ILE A 212 7.52 -12.22 12.87
C ILE A 212 7.94 -13.59 12.38
N THR A 213 8.43 -13.73 11.15
CA THR A 213 8.88 -15.04 10.63
C THR A 213 10.07 -15.57 11.40
N SER A 214 11.00 -14.71 11.87
CA SER A 214 12.14 -15.13 12.70
C SER A 214 11.73 -15.75 14.05
N MET A 215 10.55 -15.40 14.60
CA MET A 215 10.00 -16.03 15.81
C MET A 215 9.64 -17.52 15.59
N ALA A 216 9.45 -17.93 14.32
CA ALA A 216 9.29 -19.33 13.92
C ALA A 216 10.57 -19.91 13.27
N SER A 217 11.71 -19.27 13.44
CA SER A 217 13.01 -19.66 12.83
C SER A 217 12.97 -19.72 11.30
N LEU A 218 12.18 -18.84 10.67
CA LEU A 218 12.05 -18.71 9.23
C LEU A 218 12.76 -17.45 8.72
N ASP A 219 13.26 -17.52 7.49
CA ASP A 219 13.87 -16.37 6.81
C ASP A 219 12.88 -15.24 6.54
N ALA A 220 13.41 -14.03 6.42
CA ALA A 220 12.62 -12.87 6.06
C ALA A 220 12.16 -12.94 4.59
N PRO A 221 10.84 -12.89 4.31
CA PRO A 221 10.32 -12.93 2.94
C PRO A 221 10.37 -11.57 2.24
N VAL A 222 11.00 -10.56 2.86
CA VAL A 222 11.02 -9.17 2.41
C VAL A 222 12.42 -8.58 2.41
N THR A 223 12.66 -7.70 1.44
CA THR A 223 13.77 -6.75 1.41
C THR A 223 13.20 -5.34 1.68
N PRO A 224 13.33 -4.83 2.91
CA PRO A 224 12.84 -3.51 3.24
C PRO A 224 13.56 -2.44 2.41
N THR A 225 12.82 -1.62 1.68
CA THR A 225 13.39 -0.59 0.79
C THR A 225 12.79 0.77 1.11
N PRO A 226 13.47 1.60 1.91
CA PRO A 226 13.04 2.95 2.22
C PRO A 226 12.95 3.88 1.02
N GLY A 227 12.16 4.93 1.17
CA GLY A 227 12.08 6.05 0.25
C GLY A 227 11.62 7.31 0.95
N ILE A 228 12.12 8.45 0.50
CA ILE A 228 11.82 9.79 1.02
C ILE A 228 10.78 10.46 0.13
N MET A 229 9.85 11.18 0.74
CA MET A 229 8.89 12.06 0.11
C MET A 229 8.92 13.41 0.79
N VAL A 230 8.72 14.48 0.02
CA VAL A 230 8.68 15.85 0.54
C VAL A 230 7.31 16.46 0.27
N ALA A 231 6.69 17.00 1.32
CA ALA A 231 5.44 17.75 1.23
C ALA A 231 5.72 19.25 1.23
N TYR A 232 5.06 19.99 0.34
CA TYR A 232 5.11 21.43 0.23
C TYR A 232 3.77 22.06 0.58
N ASP A 233 3.75 23.30 1.07
CA ASP A 233 2.60 23.96 1.70
C ASP A 233 1.52 24.47 0.75
N GLN A 234 1.66 24.26 -0.54
CA GLN A 234 0.72 24.70 -1.57
C GLN A 234 0.21 23.52 -2.39
N ARG A 235 -1.08 23.52 -2.72
CA ARG A 235 -1.66 22.61 -3.70
C ARG A 235 -1.41 23.15 -5.11
N LEU A 236 -0.22 22.92 -5.62
CA LEU A 236 0.22 23.44 -6.93
C LEU A 236 -0.43 22.71 -8.11
N VAL A 237 -0.90 21.48 -7.90
CA VAL A 237 -1.55 20.68 -8.95
C VAL A 237 -2.88 20.11 -8.46
N GLN A 238 -3.79 19.84 -9.41
CA GLN A 238 -5.07 19.21 -9.11
C GLN A 238 -5.06 17.70 -9.41
N ARG A 239 -4.19 17.27 -10.32
CA ARG A 239 -4.02 15.88 -10.77
C ARG A 239 -2.68 15.32 -10.33
N ALA A 240 -2.58 13.97 -10.30
CA ALA A 240 -1.28 13.31 -10.23
C ALA A 240 -0.46 13.65 -11.49
N VAL A 241 0.76 14.13 -11.34
CA VAL A 241 1.66 14.41 -12.46
C VAL A 241 2.83 13.45 -12.39
N ASN A 242 2.99 12.64 -13.42
CA ASN A 242 4.07 11.68 -13.60
C ASN A 242 4.96 12.13 -14.75
N ARG A 243 6.26 11.87 -14.66
CA ARG A 243 7.13 11.96 -15.82
C ARG A 243 6.92 10.75 -16.73
N LEU A 244 6.87 10.98 -18.04
CA LEU A 244 6.75 9.93 -19.05
C LEU A 244 8.14 9.35 -19.35
N ASN A 245 8.61 8.46 -18.49
CA ASN A 245 9.91 7.83 -18.60
C ASN A 245 9.93 6.45 -17.94
N VAL A 246 11.03 5.74 -18.08
CA VAL A 246 11.29 4.58 -17.22
C VAL A 246 11.24 5.02 -15.75
N PRO A 247 10.41 4.39 -14.91
CA PRO A 247 10.19 4.81 -13.54
C PRO A 247 11.47 5.03 -12.73
N GLY A 248 11.69 6.26 -12.26
CA GLY A 248 12.84 6.72 -11.51
C GLY A 248 12.47 7.38 -10.19
N ASP A 249 13.47 8.02 -9.55
CA ASP A 249 13.28 8.78 -8.31
C ASP A 249 12.70 10.17 -8.61
N GLY A 250 11.73 10.60 -7.79
CA GLY A 250 11.15 11.93 -7.90
C GLY A 250 10.23 12.17 -9.09
N ASP A 251 9.81 11.13 -9.78
CA ASP A 251 9.04 11.22 -11.02
C ASP A 251 7.53 11.49 -10.82
N ILE A 252 7.09 11.68 -9.58
CA ILE A 252 5.67 11.86 -9.26
C ILE A 252 5.48 13.08 -8.38
N VAL A 253 4.51 13.91 -8.76
CA VAL A 253 3.99 15.04 -7.98
C VAL A 253 2.50 14.84 -7.78
N LEU A 254 2.05 14.84 -6.53
CA LEU A 254 0.67 14.51 -6.15
C LEU A 254 0.01 15.62 -5.35
N PRO A 255 -1.25 15.97 -5.64
CA PRO A 255 -2.04 16.77 -4.73
C PRO A 255 -2.46 15.94 -3.52
N GLN A 256 -2.28 16.48 -2.33
CA GLN A 256 -2.79 15.91 -1.08
C GLN A 256 -3.46 17.01 -0.25
N ARG A 257 -4.79 17.07 -0.31
CA ARG A 257 -5.58 18.12 0.34
C ARG A 257 -5.10 19.52 -0.06
N ARG A 258 -4.45 20.28 0.84
CA ARG A 258 -3.93 21.64 0.60
C ARG A 258 -2.46 21.68 0.23
N MET A 259 -1.83 20.53 0.08
CA MET A 259 -0.40 20.37 -0.16
C MET A 259 -0.14 19.70 -1.49
N VAL A 260 1.11 19.74 -1.92
CA VAL A 260 1.66 18.87 -2.95
C VAL A 260 2.74 18.00 -2.33
N VAL A 261 2.81 16.74 -2.76
CA VAL A 261 3.82 15.76 -2.34
C VAL A 261 4.64 15.35 -3.53
N VAL A 262 5.96 15.44 -3.40
CA VAL A 262 6.92 14.95 -4.39
C VAL A 262 7.52 13.66 -3.86
N GLY A 263 7.57 12.65 -4.67
CA GLY A 263 8.21 11.40 -4.26
C GLY A 263 8.12 10.29 -5.31
N THR A 264 8.79 9.24 -5.05
CA THR A 264 9.59 8.90 -3.90
C THR A 264 10.99 8.51 -4.38
N THR A 265 11.97 8.50 -3.48
CA THR A 265 13.28 7.88 -3.74
C THR A 265 13.27 6.38 -3.42
N SER A 266 14.41 5.72 -3.62
CA SER A 266 14.62 4.31 -3.24
C SER A 266 16.08 4.14 -2.84
N PHE A 267 16.33 3.65 -1.62
CA PHE A 267 17.67 3.39 -1.11
C PHE A 267 17.65 2.21 -0.13
N ASP A 268 18.81 1.72 0.24
CA ASP A 268 18.95 0.63 1.20
C ASP A 268 19.11 1.19 2.62
N ALA A 269 18.51 0.53 3.62
CA ALA A 269 18.70 0.86 5.03
C ALA A 269 18.76 -0.42 5.86
N GLU A 270 19.63 -0.41 6.85
CA GLU A 270 19.84 -1.55 7.76
C GLU A 270 18.71 -1.69 8.79
N ASN A 271 18.05 -0.60 9.16
CA ASN A 271 17.03 -0.57 10.19
C ASN A 271 15.68 -0.08 9.62
N VAL A 272 14.63 -0.88 9.82
CA VAL A 272 13.26 -0.54 9.37
C VAL A 272 12.52 0.39 10.32
N ASP A 273 12.91 0.48 11.58
CA ASP A 273 12.28 1.32 12.60
C ASP A 273 12.85 2.75 12.62
N TYR A 274 14.10 2.90 12.20
CA TYR A 274 14.77 4.20 12.12
C TYR A 274 15.42 4.41 10.75
N ILE A 275 14.86 5.32 9.97
CA ILE A 275 15.39 5.69 8.66
C ILE A 275 15.89 7.13 8.77
N PRO A 276 17.20 7.40 8.58
CA PRO A 276 17.73 8.75 8.64
C PRO A 276 17.21 9.60 7.47
N VAL A 277 17.04 10.89 7.71
CA VAL A 277 16.82 11.86 6.62
C VAL A 277 18.13 12.03 5.86
N VAL A 278 18.10 11.70 4.57
CA VAL A 278 19.25 11.84 3.66
C VAL A 278 19.07 13.14 2.89
N GLU A 279 19.94 14.13 3.11
CA GLU A 279 19.81 15.48 2.56
C GLU A 279 19.87 15.48 1.02
N GLU A 280 20.72 14.66 0.43
CA GLU A 280 20.86 14.49 -1.02
C GLU A 280 19.56 14.00 -1.66
N GLN A 281 18.86 13.09 -0.97
CA GLN A 281 17.56 12.56 -1.41
C GLN A 281 16.48 13.66 -1.36
N THR A 282 16.54 14.53 -0.36
CA THR A 282 15.61 15.66 -0.24
C THR A 282 15.85 16.70 -1.33
N LYS A 283 17.13 17.01 -1.64
CA LYS A 283 17.51 17.89 -2.76
C LYS A 283 17.04 17.30 -4.10
N LEU A 284 17.24 16.02 -4.30
CA LEU A 284 16.77 15.32 -5.50
C LEU A 284 15.24 15.48 -5.67
N MET A 285 14.44 15.35 -4.60
CA MET A 285 12.99 15.56 -4.66
C MET A 285 12.64 17.01 -5.08
N LEU A 286 13.35 18.00 -4.58
CA LEU A 286 13.16 19.39 -4.98
C LEU A 286 13.48 19.60 -6.48
N GLU A 287 14.59 19.08 -6.95
CA GLU A 287 15.03 19.18 -8.35
C GLU A 287 14.03 18.51 -9.29
N ARG A 288 13.74 17.24 -9.08
CA ARG A 288 12.83 16.45 -9.91
C ARG A 288 11.40 16.98 -9.88
N GLY A 289 10.89 17.32 -8.70
CA GLY A 289 9.57 17.93 -8.57
C GLY A 289 9.48 19.27 -9.31
N SER A 290 10.56 20.07 -9.28
CA SER A 290 10.62 21.36 -9.99
C SER A 290 10.76 21.21 -11.51
N GLU A 291 11.29 20.10 -12.01
CA GLU A 291 11.26 19.79 -13.44
C GLU A 291 9.83 19.59 -13.93
N LEU A 292 9.00 18.89 -13.14
CA LEU A 292 7.59 18.67 -13.47
C LEU A 292 6.73 19.89 -13.22
N ILE A 293 6.91 20.53 -12.05
CA ILE A 293 6.12 21.66 -11.53
C ILE A 293 7.06 22.75 -11.09
N PRO A 294 7.38 23.75 -11.94
CA PRO A 294 8.36 24.80 -11.62
C PRO A 294 8.09 25.58 -10.35
N GLY A 295 6.81 25.73 -9.99
CA GLY A 295 6.36 26.44 -8.78
C GLY A 295 6.85 25.80 -7.46
N ILE A 296 7.26 24.53 -7.48
CA ILE A 296 7.79 23.83 -6.28
C ILE A 296 9.06 24.52 -5.74
N ARG A 297 9.86 25.16 -6.60
CA ARG A 297 11.08 25.89 -6.16
C ARG A 297 10.80 27.00 -5.16
N ASN A 298 9.60 27.60 -5.26
CA ASN A 298 9.18 28.71 -4.42
C ASN A 298 8.25 28.27 -3.28
N ALA A 299 7.81 26.99 -3.28
CA ALA A 299 6.95 26.45 -2.25
C ALA A 299 7.76 26.10 -0.99
N LYS A 300 7.16 26.33 0.19
CA LYS A 300 7.81 26.06 1.46
C LYS A 300 7.67 24.58 1.81
N PRO A 301 8.78 23.86 2.10
CA PRO A 301 8.70 22.50 2.62
C PRO A 301 7.95 22.49 3.97
N ARG A 302 7.00 21.56 4.12
CA ARG A 302 6.22 21.35 5.35
C ARG A 302 6.68 20.15 6.13
N GLY A 303 7.18 19.14 5.46
CA GLY A 303 7.68 17.94 6.10
C GLY A 303 8.33 16.99 5.12
N ILE A 304 9.23 16.21 5.68
CA ILE A 304 9.84 15.06 5.03
C ILE A 304 9.32 13.84 5.73
N TYR A 305 8.82 12.88 5.01
CA TYR A 305 8.41 11.61 5.56
C TYR A 305 8.94 10.45 4.75
N MET A 306 9.15 9.36 5.44
CA MET A 306 9.82 8.18 4.91
C MET A 306 8.92 6.97 5.11
N ALA A 307 8.93 6.10 4.09
CA ALA A 307 8.23 4.84 4.15
C ALA A 307 9.12 3.72 3.66
N THR A 308 9.11 2.61 4.35
CA THR A 308 9.85 1.40 3.95
C THR A 308 8.92 0.46 3.20
N ARG A 309 9.21 0.23 1.93
CA ARG A 309 8.42 -0.71 1.12
C ARG A 309 8.78 -2.14 1.48
N PRO A 310 7.80 -3.04 1.64
CA PRO A 310 8.03 -4.47 1.85
C PRO A 310 8.24 -5.18 0.51
N LEU A 311 9.34 -4.94 -0.18
CA LEU A 311 9.60 -5.63 -1.45
C LEU A 311 9.88 -7.11 -1.22
N ILE A 312 9.43 -7.97 -2.16
CA ILE A 312 9.67 -9.41 -2.06
C ILE A 312 11.17 -9.70 -2.23
N SER A 313 11.73 -10.55 -1.36
CA SER A 313 13.14 -10.93 -1.44
C SER A 313 13.48 -11.61 -2.78
N GLY A 314 14.67 -11.36 -3.30
CA GLY A 314 15.18 -11.98 -4.54
C GLY A 314 15.59 -11.01 -5.65
N GLY A 315 15.67 -9.71 -5.37
CA GLY A 315 16.16 -8.68 -6.28
C GLY A 315 16.77 -7.50 -5.55
N SER A 316 17.26 -6.51 -6.28
CA SER A 316 17.80 -5.27 -5.70
C SER A 316 17.13 -4.03 -6.32
N GLY A 317 16.87 -3.03 -5.49
CA GLY A 317 16.40 -1.71 -5.90
C GLY A 317 15.08 -1.72 -6.68
N ARG A 318 15.03 -0.98 -7.79
CA ARG A 318 13.82 -0.79 -8.61
C ARG A 318 13.52 -1.93 -9.59
N SER A 319 14.40 -2.92 -9.74
CA SER A 319 14.18 -4.09 -10.60
C SER A 319 13.27 -5.15 -9.98
N ILE A 320 12.96 -5.05 -8.69
CA ILE A 320 12.08 -5.99 -7.99
C ILE A 320 10.64 -5.79 -8.46
N ALA A 321 9.95 -6.87 -8.81
CA ALA A 321 8.53 -6.87 -9.14
C ALA A 321 7.70 -6.22 -8.02
N ARG A 322 6.67 -5.47 -8.42
CA ARG A 322 5.79 -4.72 -7.51
C ARG A 322 4.53 -5.49 -7.14
N THR A 323 4.48 -6.76 -7.49
CA THR A 323 3.41 -7.68 -7.06
C THR A 323 3.56 -8.09 -5.59
N PHE A 324 2.65 -8.87 -5.10
CA PHE A 324 2.64 -9.38 -3.73
C PHE A 324 2.75 -10.90 -3.71
N LYS A 325 3.08 -11.45 -2.55
CA LYS A 325 3.15 -12.90 -2.37
C LYS A 325 2.58 -13.30 -1.01
N CYS A 326 1.69 -14.28 -1.03
CA CYS A 326 1.15 -14.94 0.15
C CYS A 326 1.88 -16.27 0.35
N TYR A 327 2.42 -16.49 1.55
CA TYR A 327 3.15 -17.68 1.94
C TYR A 327 2.31 -18.48 2.93
N ASP A 328 1.86 -19.67 2.53
CA ASP A 328 1.40 -20.69 3.48
C ASP A 328 2.62 -21.48 3.97
N HIS A 329 3.03 -21.23 5.20
CA HIS A 329 4.23 -21.85 5.76
C HIS A 329 4.08 -23.37 5.97
N LYS A 330 2.86 -23.91 5.96
CA LYS A 330 2.65 -25.37 5.90
C LYS A 330 3.22 -25.97 4.62
N GLN A 331 2.96 -25.29 3.48
CA GLN A 331 3.40 -25.80 2.17
C GLN A 331 4.91 -25.61 1.95
N THR A 332 5.48 -24.52 2.48
CA THR A 332 6.87 -24.15 2.20
C THR A 332 7.86 -24.65 3.24
N HIS A 333 7.45 -24.78 4.52
CA HIS A 333 8.32 -25.07 5.65
C HIS A 333 7.79 -26.17 6.58
N ASN A 334 6.64 -26.76 6.25
CA ASN A 334 5.92 -27.73 7.10
C ASN A 334 5.52 -27.19 8.49
N ILE A 335 5.32 -25.85 8.61
CA ILE A 335 4.84 -25.17 9.83
C ILE A 335 3.40 -24.76 9.60
N ASP A 336 2.46 -25.44 10.27
CA ASP A 336 1.04 -25.09 10.17
C ASP A 336 0.66 -23.90 11.05
N GLY A 337 -0.51 -23.30 10.81
CA GLY A 337 -1.05 -22.19 11.58
C GLY A 337 -0.44 -20.83 11.31
N LEU A 338 0.54 -20.67 10.41
CA LEU A 338 1.14 -19.39 10.02
C LEU A 338 0.99 -19.13 8.53
N VAL A 339 0.50 -17.92 8.20
CA VAL A 339 0.43 -17.39 6.84
C VAL A 339 1.10 -16.01 6.84
N THR A 340 1.94 -15.71 5.84
CA THR A 340 2.58 -14.40 5.70
C THR A 340 2.22 -13.77 4.36
N ILE A 341 1.80 -12.51 4.37
CA ILE A 341 1.55 -11.70 3.16
C ILE A 341 2.52 -10.52 3.12
N THR A 342 3.14 -10.30 1.97
CA THR A 342 4.06 -9.17 1.78
C THR A 342 4.13 -8.72 0.32
N GLY A 343 4.78 -7.59 0.08
CA GLY A 343 4.85 -6.95 -1.24
C GLY A 343 3.67 -6.05 -1.52
N GLY A 344 3.35 -5.90 -2.79
CA GLY A 344 2.18 -5.18 -3.29
C GLY A 344 2.24 -3.66 -3.17
N LYS A 345 1.09 -3.05 -3.35
CA LYS A 345 0.88 -1.61 -3.41
C LYS A 345 -0.36 -1.23 -2.61
N ALA A 346 -0.45 0.03 -2.20
CA ALA A 346 -1.66 0.54 -1.54
C ALA A 346 -2.92 0.35 -2.41
N THR A 347 -2.81 0.50 -3.74
CA THR A 347 -3.92 0.26 -4.66
C THR A 347 -4.43 -1.18 -4.64
N THR A 348 -3.54 -2.16 -4.44
CA THR A 348 -3.90 -3.60 -4.49
C THR A 348 -4.25 -4.19 -3.12
N LEU A 349 -4.48 -3.34 -2.08
CA LEU A 349 -4.71 -3.81 -0.70
C LEU A 349 -5.86 -4.82 -0.59
N ARG A 350 -6.97 -4.59 -1.32
CA ARG A 350 -8.15 -5.48 -1.32
C ARG A 350 -7.83 -6.83 -1.95
N LEU A 351 -7.17 -6.84 -3.12
CA LEU A 351 -6.78 -8.09 -3.80
C LEU A 351 -5.79 -8.89 -2.94
N MET A 352 -4.83 -8.22 -2.29
CA MET A 352 -3.92 -8.87 -1.34
C MET A 352 -4.70 -9.55 -0.21
N ALA A 353 -5.72 -8.87 0.31
CA ALA A 353 -6.59 -9.42 1.35
C ALA A 353 -7.39 -10.61 0.86
N GLU A 354 -8.01 -10.54 -0.31
CA GLU A 354 -8.75 -11.64 -0.94
C GLU A 354 -7.86 -12.89 -1.07
N LYS A 355 -6.68 -12.76 -1.68
CA LYS A 355 -5.76 -13.89 -1.85
C LYS A 355 -5.27 -14.48 -0.53
N THR A 356 -5.05 -13.64 0.49
CA THR A 356 -4.67 -14.14 1.82
C THR A 356 -5.84 -14.82 2.52
N ALA A 357 -7.03 -14.24 2.42
CA ALA A 357 -8.24 -14.83 3.00
C ALA A 357 -8.60 -16.16 2.32
N ASP A 358 -8.39 -16.31 1.01
CA ASP A 358 -8.57 -17.57 0.31
C ASP A 358 -7.67 -18.68 0.90
N VAL A 359 -6.40 -18.38 1.14
CA VAL A 359 -5.47 -19.32 1.79
C VAL A 359 -5.93 -19.69 3.21
N VAL A 360 -6.30 -18.68 4.01
CA VAL A 360 -6.78 -18.90 5.39
C VAL A 360 -8.07 -19.73 5.40
N CYS A 361 -9.04 -19.39 4.57
CA CYS A 361 -10.30 -20.13 4.47
C CYS A 361 -10.10 -21.58 4.02
N ALA A 362 -9.22 -21.83 3.05
CA ALA A 362 -8.87 -23.19 2.64
C ALA A 362 -8.30 -24.03 3.79
N LYS A 363 -7.41 -23.42 4.63
CA LYS A 363 -6.86 -24.07 5.84
C LYS A 363 -7.94 -24.39 6.88
N LEU A 364 -8.94 -23.52 7.01
CA LEU A 364 -10.01 -23.65 7.99
C LEU A 364 -11.25 -24.44 7.48
N GLY A 365 -11.23 -24.89 6.22
CA GLY A 365 -12.37 -25.58 5.60
C GLY A 365 -13.58 -24.67 5.39
N ILE A 366 -13.37 -23.36 5.24
CA ILE A 366 -14.43 -22.37 4.99
C ILE A 366 -14.60 -22.19 3.49
N SER A 367 -15.82 -22.46 2.98
CA SER A 367 -16.13 -22.35 1.56
C SER A 367 -16.78 -21.02 1.13
N ALA A 368 -16.93 -20.06 2.06
CA ALA A 368 -17.52 -18.75 1.76
C ALA A 368 -16.64 -17.98 0.75
N PRO A 369 -17.22 -17.51 -0.39
CA PRO A 369 -16.47 -16.78 -1.40
C PRO A 369 -16.15 -15.36 -0.93
N CYS A 370 -15.14 -14.73 -1.55
CA CYS A 370 -14.90 -13.30 -1.40
C CYS A 370 -16.01 -12.49 -2.06
N ILE A 371 -16.53 -11.50 -1.34
CA ILE A 371 -17.54 -10.55 -1.83
C ILE A 371 -17.07 -9.09 -1.69
N THR A 372 -15.82 -8.87 -1.28
CA THR A 372 -15.32 -7.52 -0.94
C THR A 372 -15.28 -6.56 -2.11
N GLN A 373 -15.19 -7.07 -3.34
CA GLN A 373 -15.22 -6.22 -4.53
C GLN A 373 -16.55 -5.48 -4.73
N ASP A 374 -17.66 -6.02 -4.21
CA ASP A 374 -19.00 -5.48 -4.40
C ASP A 374 -19.59 -4.89 -3.10
N MET A 375 -18.85 -4.95 -2.00
CA MET A 375 -19.31 -4.47 -0.70
C MET A 375 -18.83 -3.03 -0.42
N PRO A 376 -19.75 -2.04 -0.40
CA PRO A 376 -19.40 -0.67 0.00
C PRO A 376 -18.85 -0.63 1.43
N LEU A 377 -17.76 0.12 1.61
CA LEU A 377 -17.20 0.32 2.93
C LEU A 377 -17.95 1.40 3.72
N LEU A 378 -18.05 1.22 5.02
CA LEU A 378 -18.54 2.23 5.94
C LEU A 378 -17.67 3.48 5.94
N SER A 379 -18.22 4.58 6.42
CA SER A 379 -17.43 5.78 6.66
C SER A 379 -16.29 5.49 7.63
N TYR A 380 -15.11 6.03 7.35
CA TYR A 380 -13.96 5.94 8.26
C TYR A 380 -14.25 6.46 9.68
N ARG A 381 -15.26 7.34 9.84
CA ARG A 381 -15.70 7.89 11.14
C ARG A 381 -16.33 6.83 12.04
N GLU A 382 -16.93 5.81 11.45
CA GLU A 382 -17.59 4.72 12.20
C GLU A 382 -16.59 3.86 12.99
N TYR A 383 -15.30 3.90 12.65
CA TYR A 383 -14.28 3.16 13.38
C TYR A 383 -14.27 3.47 14.89
N TYR A 384 -14.46 4.74 15.25
CA TYR A 384 -14.48 5.18 16.65
C TYR A 384 -15.86 5.07 17.30
N ALA A 385 -16.92 4.98 16.51
CA ALA A 385 -18.29 4.85 16.98
C ALA A 385 -18.67 3.40 17.31
N ILE A 386 -18.09 2.41 16.60
CA ILE A 386 -18.35 0.99 16.82
C ILE A 386 -17.47 0.51 17.98
N PRO A 387 -18.03 -0.11 19.05
CA PRO A 387 -17.24 -0.72 20.12
C PRO A 387 -16.31 -1.82 19.61
N ASN A 388 -15.22 -2.10 20.36
CA ASN A 388 -14.36 -3.25 20.08
C ASN A 388 -15.02 -4.54 20.51
#